data_bdff7c8d83c67b8f125793068830e614
#
_entry.id   bdff7c8d83c67b8f125793068830e614
#
_cell.length_a   1.000
_cell.length_b   1.000
_cell.length_c   1.000
_cell.angle_alpha   90.00
_cell.angle_beta   90.00
_cell.angle_gamma   90.00
#
_symmetry.space_group_name_H-M   'P 1'
#
loop_
_entity.id
_entity.type
_entity.pdbx_description
1 polymer ?
#
loop_
_entity_poly.entity_id
_entity_poly.type
_entity_poly.pdbx_seq_one_letter_code
_entity_poly.pdbx_strand_id
1 'polypeptide(L)'
;MVYQIDYMELAINEAIKAKKKQEVPVGAIIVDKKGKVIAKAHNLVETRNDATSHAEKLVIEKALKITGNRYLNNYDIWVTLEPCIMCASIIKQTRIRRIYYGAEDK
;
A
#
# COMPACT_ATOMS: atom_id res chain seq x y z
N MET A 1 8.80 13.44 -25.06
CA MET A 1 8.45 13.90 -23.69
C MET A 1 8.32 12.70 -22.78
N VAL A 2 9.00 12.73 -21.64
CA VAL A 2 8.95 11.64 -20.67
C VAL A 2 7.99 12.05 -19.55
N TYR A 3 6.98 11.22 -19.29
CA TYR A 3 6.07 11.44 -18.19
C TYR A 3 6.57 10.67 -16.97
N GLN A 4 6.75 11.38 -15.87
CA GLN A 4 7.00 10.72 -14.59
C GLN A 4 5.67 10.41 -13.90
N ILE A 5 5.53 9.16 -13.45
CA ILE A 5 4.38 8.76 -12.67
C ILE A 5 4.61 9.20 -11.23
N ASP A 6 3.66 9.93 -10.67
CA ASP A 6 3.67 10.26 -9.25
C ASP A 6 2.97 9.15 -8.47
N TYR A 7 3.76 8.21 -7.96
CA TYR A 7 3.23 7.06 -7.22
C TYR A 7 2.57 7.48 -5.91
N MET A 8 3.07 8.52 -5.26
CA MET A 8 2.44 8.99 -4.02
C MET A 8 1.06 9.56 -4.31
N GLU A 9 0.89 10.25 -5.44
CA GLU A 9 -0.44 10.73 -5.84
C GLU A 9 -1.42 9.57 -6.04
N LEU A 10 -0.98 8.46 -6.63
CA LEU A 10 -1.82 7.28 -6.78
C LEU A 10 -2.22 6.70 -5.42
N ALA A 11 -1.28 6.67 -4.47
CA ALA A 11 -1.59 6.23 -3.10
C ALA A 11 -2.58 7.20 -2.42
N ILE A 12 -2.41 8.51 -2.63
CA ILE A 12 -3.32 9.52 -2.09
C ILE A 12 -4.73 9.34 -2.69
N ASN A 13 -4.84 9.03 -3.97
CA ASN A 13 -6.13 8.76 -4.60
C ASN A 13 -6.84 7.59 -3.93
N GLU A 14 -6.11 6.55 -3.53
CA GLU A 14 -6.68 5.45 -2.75
C GLU A 14 -7.13 5.92 -1.36
N ALA A 15 -6.36 6.78 -0.71
CA ALA A 15 -6.74 7.35 0.58
C ALA A 15 -8.04 8.17 0.47
N ILE A 16 -8.23 8.90 -0.62
CA ILE A 16 -9.47 9.65 -0.88
C ILE A 16 -10.66 8.71 -1.01
N LYS A 17 -10.48 7.56 -1.65
CA LYS A 17 -11.54 6.55 -1.73
C LYS A 17 -11.94 6.03 -0.34
N ALA A 18 -10.95 5.81 0.53
CA ALA A 18 -11.20 5.41 1.92
C ALA A 18 -12.02 6.48 2.64
N LYS A 19 -11.62 7.73 2.50
CA LYS A 19 -12.32 8.86 3.14
C LYS A 19 -13.79 8.92 2.73
N LYS A 20 -14.08 8.70 1.45
CA LYS A 20 -15.45 8.69 0.93
C LYS A 20 -16.29 7.56 1.53
N LYS A 21 -15.67 6.50 2.00
CA LYS A 21 -16.32 5.36 2.66
C LYS A 21 -16.35 5.52 4.19
N GLN A 22 -15.93 6.66 4.70
CA GLN A 22 -15.79 6.92 6.14
C GLN A 22 -14.77 6.00 6.82
N GLU A 23 -13.76 5.58 6.06
CA GLU A 23 -12.61 4.87 6.58
C GLU A 23 -11.50 5.87 6.92
N VAL A 24 -10.54 5.43 7.74
CA VAL A 24 -9.31 6.22 7.94
C VAL A 24 -8.63 6.39 6.57
N PRO A 25 -8.29 7.63 6.17
CA PRO A 25 -7.82 7.90 4.81
C PRO A 25 -6.35 7.51 4.60
N VAL A 26 -6.10 6.21 4.49
CA VAL A 26 -4.78 5.66 4.16
C VAL A 26 -4.91 4.87 2.87
N GLY A 27 -4.00 5.14 1.94
CA GLY A 27 -3.91 4.43 0.67
C GLY A 27 -2.50 3.90 0.44
N ALA A 28 -2.40 2.82 -0.33
CA ALA A 28 -1.13 2.20 -0.63
C ALA A 28 -1.14 1.60 -2.03
N ILE A 29 0.03 1.60 -2.67
CA ILE A 29 0.25 0.92 -3.95
C ILE A 29 1.54 0.11 -3.89
N ILE A 30 1.60 -0.94 -4.70
CA ILE A 30 2.81 -1.71 -4.89
C ILE A 30 3.22 -1.61 -6.35
N VAL A 31 4.51 -1.34 -6.56
CA VAL A 31 5.12 -1.06 -7.86
C VAL A 31 6.25 -2.05 -8.09
N ASP A 32 6.34 -2.64 -9.28
CA ASP A 32 7.45 -3.53 -9.60
C ASP A 32 8.73 -2.74 -9.95
N LYS A 33 9.82 -3.44 -10.19
CA LYS A 33 11.12 -2.81 -10.46
C LYS A 33 11.15 -2.04 -11.79
N LYS A 34 10.18 -2.26 -12.65
CA LYS A 34 10.06 -1.56 -13.94
C LYS A 34 9.14 -0.34 -13.84
N GLY A 35 8.59 -0.08 -12.66
CA GLY A 35 7.70 1.04 -12.44
C GLY A 35 6.23 0.75 -12.71
N LYS A 36 5.86 -0.50 -12.94
CA LYS A 36 4.46 -0.86 -13.16
C LYS A 36 3.72 -1.01 -11.83
N VAL A 37 2.56 -0.37 -11.72
CA VAL A 37 1.69 -0.53 -10.55
C VAL A 37 1.02 -1.90 -10.60
N ILE A 38 1.28 -2.73 -9.60
CA ILE A 38 0.77 -4.10 -9.53
C ILE A 38 -0.54 -4.16 -8.76
N ALA A 39 -0.65 -3.39 -7.68
CA ALA A 39 -1.82 -3.42 -6.81
C ALA A 39 -2.04 -2.07 -6.14
N LYS A 40 -3.30 -1.80 -5.82
CA LYS A 40 -3.71 -0.61 -5.08
C LYS A 40 -4.73 -1.02 -4.02
N ALA A 41 -4.69 -0.37 -2.87
CA ALA A 41 -5.65 -0.63 -1.79
C ALA A 41 -5.77 0.58 -0.87
N HIS A 42 -6.84 0.60 -0.10
CA HIS A 42 -7.05 1.59 0.93
C HIS A 42 -7.65 0.92 2.16
N ASN A 43 -7.62 1.64 3.28
CA ASN A 43 -8.11 1.13 4.56
C ASN A 43 -9.57 0.70 4.46
N LEU A 44 -9.90 -0.48 5.01
CA LEU A 44 -11.25 -1.04 4.98
C LEU A 44 -11.66 -1.61 6.35
N VAL A 45 -11.11 -1.08 7.43
CA VAL A 45 -11.40 -1.56 8.80
C VAL A 45 -12.90 -1.58 9.10
N GLU A 46 -13.58 -0.48 8.82
CA GLU A 46 -15.02 -0.37 9.09
C GLU A 46 -15.83 -1.22 8.11
N THR A 47 -15.51 -1.12 6.83
CA THR A 47 -16.23 -1.85 5.77
C THR A 47 -16.20 -3.36 5.99
N ARG A 48 -15.07 -3.89 6.42
CA ARG A 48 -14.87 -5.34 6.65
C ARG A 48 -15.13 -5.76 8.09
N ASN A 49 -15.36 -4.80 8.99
CA ASN A 49 -15.42 -5.07 10.42
C ASN A 49 -14.20 -5.89 10.88
N ASP A 50 -13.02 -5.45 10.45
CA ASP A 50 -11.75 -6.15 10.69
C ASP A 50 -10.69 -5.11 11.02
N ALA A 51 -10.26 -5.08 12.28
CA ALA A 51 -9.29 -4.12 12.79
C ALA A 51 -7.94 -4.17 12.06
N THR A 52 -7.64 -5.27 11.37
CA THR A 52 -6.36 -5.45 10.68
C THR A 52 -6.43 -5.09 9.18
N SER A 53 -7.58 -4.65 8.67
CA SER A 53 -7.75 -4.32 7.24
C SER A 53 -7.15 -2.97 6.89
N HIS A 54 -5.86 -2.79 7.19
CA HIS A 54 -5.08 -1.62 6.83
C HIS A 54 -4.69 -1.66 5.35
N ALA A 55 -4.52 -0.48 4.74
CA ALA A 55 -4.18 -0.37 3.32
C ALA A 55 -2.96 -1.20 2.95
N GLU A 56 -1.91 -1.15 3.77
CA GLU A 56 -0.64 -1.85 3.50
C GLU A 56 -0.84 -3.36 3.47
N LYS A 57 -1.55 -3.90 4.46
CA LYS A 57 -1.86 -5.34 4.52
C LYS A 57 -2.65 -5.77 3.30
N LEU A 58 -3.68 -5.00 2.94
CA LEU A 58 -4.54 -5.33 1.82
C LEU A 58 -3.81 -5.28 0.48
N VAL A 59 -2.95 -4.28 0.28
CA VAL A 59 -2.22 -4.14 -0.98
C VAL A 59 -1.17 -5.25 -1.13
N ILE A 60 -0.54 -5.65 -0.02
CA ILE A 60 0.43 -6.75 -0.02
C ILE A 60 -0.28 -8.06 -0.35
N GLU A 61 -1.42 -8.33 0.27
CA GLU A 61 -2.22 -9.53 -0.03
C GLU A 61 -2.60 -9.60 -1.51
N LYS A 62 -3.02 -8.47 -2.08
CA LYS A 62 -3.34 -8.38 -3.51
C LYS A 62 -2.12 -8.67 -4.38
N ALA A 63 -0.98 -8.07 -4.06
CA ALA A 63 0.24 -8.25 -4.83
C ALA A 63 0.73 -9.69 -4.80
N LEU A 64 0.71 -10.32 -3.63
CA LEU A 64 1.09 -11.73 -3.48
C LEU A 64 0.18 -12.63 -4.31
N LYS A 65 -1.12 -12.36 -4.32
CA LYS A 65 -2.08 -13.12 -5.10
C LYS A 65 -1.89 -12.93 -6.60
N ILE A 66 -1.68 -11.68 -7.04
CA ILE A 66 -1.49 -11.36 -8.46
C ILE A 66 -0.21 -11.99 -9.00
N THR A 67 0.89 -11.90 -8.23
CA THR A 67 2.20 -12.41 -8.67
C THR A 67 2.35 -13.91 -8.45
N GLY A 68 1.59 -14.50 -7.54
CA GLY A 68 1.77 -15.89 -7.13
C GLY A 68 3.05 -16.10 -6.31
N ASN A 69 3.71 -15.03 -5.90
CA ASN A 69 4.97 -15.10 -5.16
C ASN A 69 4.73 -15.13 -3.66
N ARG A 70 5.66 -15.76 -2.92
CA ARG A 70 5.68 -15.71 -1.45
C ARG A 70 6.30 -14.41 -0.96
N TYR A 71 7.26 -13.87 -1.71
CA TYR A 71 8.04 -12.68 -1.35
C TYR A 71 7.97 -11.63 -2.46
N LEU A 72 8.14 -10.38 -2.07
CA LEU A 72 8.06 -9.23 -2.97
C LEU A 72 9.41 -8.50 -3.06
N ASN A 73 10.50 -9.27 -3.26
CA ASN A 73 11.89 -8.77 -3.26
C ASN A 73 12.14 -7.67 -4.29
N ASN A 74 11.41 -7.68 -5.41
CA ASN A 74 11.61 -6.73 -6.52
C ASN A 74 10.50 -5.68 -6.59
N TYR A 75 9.80 -5.46 -5.48
CA TYR A 75 8.65 -4.55 -5.44
C TYR A 75 8.85 -3.50 -4.37
N ASP A 76 8.30 -2.31 -4.62
CA ASP A 76 8.30 -1.20 -3.70
C ASP A 76 6.87 -0.90 -3.27
N ILE A 77 6.70 -0.41 -2.04
CA ILE A 77 5.40 0.02 -1.53
C ILE A 77 5.42 1.54 -1.31
N TRP A 78 4.35 2.18 -1.76
CA TRP A 78 4.08 3.58 -1.51
C TRP A 78 2.83 3.68 -0.66
N VAL A 79 2.92 4.34 0.47
CA VAL A 79 1.79 4.48 1.40
C VAL A 79 1.71 5.93 1.88
N THR A 80 0.50 6.41 2.09
CA THR A 80 0.28 7.83 2.43
C THR A 80 0.68 8.18 3.85
N LEU A 81 0.71 7.20 4.75
CA LEU A 81 1.06 7.38 6.15
C LEU A 81 2.10 6.33 6.54
N GLU A 82 3.02 6.71 7.43
CA GLU A 82 4.02 5.78 7.96
C GLU A 82 3.34 4.51 8.50
N PRO A 83 3.79 3.31 8.08
CA PRO A 83 3.17 2.06 8.54
C PRO A 83 3.26 1.86 10.04
N CYS A 84 2.18 1.34 10.63
CA CYS A 84 2.17 0.92 12.02
C CYS A 84 3.04 -0.32 12.23
N ILE A 85 3.25 -0.72 13.49
CA ILE A 85 4.08 -1.89 13.82
C ILE A 85 3.61 -3.15 13.09
N MET A 86 2.32 -3.40 13.04
CA MET A 86 1.76 -4.58 12.36
C MET A 86 2.13 -4.56 10.87
N CYS A 87 1.86 -3.45 10.18
CA CYS A 87 2.11 -3.35 8.75
C CYS A 87 3.60 -3.32 8.45
N ALA A 88 4.42 -2.67 9.27
CA ALA A 88 5.87 -2.67 9.13
C ALA A 88 6.41 -4.11 9.21
N SER A 89 5.86 -4.92 10.11
CA SER A 89 6.24 -6.32 10.23
C SER A 89 5.88 -7.12 8.98
N ILE A 90 4.69 -6.92 8.43
CA ILE A 90 4.25 -7.60 7.20
C ILE A 90 5.15 -7.20 6.03
N ILE A 91 5.47 -5.92 5.90
CA ILE A 91 6.37 -5.42 4.86
C ILE A 91 7.73 -6.11 4.95
N LYS A 92 8.27 -6.22 6.16
CA LYS A 92 9.55 -6.90 6.40
C LYS A 92 9.47 -8.39 6.08
N GLN A 93 8.41 -9.07 6.54
CA GLN A 93 8.23 -10.51 6.32
C GLN A 93 8.10 -10.86 4.85
N THR A 94 7.48 -10.00 4.06
CA THR A 94 7.30 -10.21 2.62
C THR A 94 8.50 -9.73 1.80
N ARG A 95 9.52 -9.18 2.45
CA ARG A 95 10.79 -8.76 1.84
C ARG A 95 10.62 -7.69 0.76
N ILE A 96 9.67 -6.76 0.96
CA ILE A 96 9.51 -5.61 0.07
C ILE A 96 10.82 -4.82 0.03
N ARG A 97 11.22 -4.39 -1.16
CA ARG A 97 12.51 -3.78 -1.41
C ARG A 97 12.64 -2.39 -0.78
N ARG A 98 11.68 -1.51 -1.02
CA ARG A 98 11.70 -0.12 -0.53
C ARG A 98 10.32 0.31 -0.07
N ILE A 99 10.32 1.14 0.98
CA ILE A 99 9.11 1.73 1.53
C ILE A 99 9.20 3.24 1.35
N TYR A 100 8.17 3.82 0.70
CA TYR A 100 8.01 5.27 0.60
C TYR A 100 6.74 5.64 1.32
N TYR A 101 6.78 6.61 2.24
CA TYR A 101 5.58 7.07 2.91
C TYR A 101 5.50 8.59 2.90
N GLY A 102 4.26 9.13 2.90
CA GLY A 102 4.02 10.55 2.72
C GLY A 102 4.08 11.35 4.01
N ALA A 103 3.54 10.81 5.10
CA ALA A 103 3.48 11.49 6.39
C ALA A 103 3.92 10.57 7.51
N GLU A 104 4.57 11.15 8.52
CA GLU A 104 4.95 10.40 9.73
C GLU A 104 3.72 10.24 10.63
N ASP A 105 3.63 9.09 11.27
CA ASP A 105 2.62 8.81 12.29
C ASP A 105 3.19 9.25 13.63
N LYS A 106 2.66 10.35 14.15
CA LYS A 106 3.14 10.94 15.41
C LYS A 106 2.25 10.57 16.58
#